data_235ca71c80d66c651a248a1f58ca6af1
#
_entry.id   235ca71c80d66c651a248a1f58ca6af1
#
_cell.length_a   1.000
_cell.length_b   1.000
_cell.length_c   1.000
_cell.angle_alpha   90.00
_cell.angle_beta   90.00
_cell.angle_gamma   90.00
#
_symmetry.space_group_name_H-M   'P 1'
#
loop_
_entity.id
_entity.type
_entity.pdbx_description
1 polymer ?
#
loop_
_entity_poly.entity_id
_entity_poly.type
_entity_poly.pdbx_seq_one_letter_code
_entity_poly.pdbx_strand_id
1 'polypeptide(L)'
;MTVGLLAVYPETPSVDLARTLDLSGYAWKGVSTNETLARLSPVEGWAGAVVSCDEDPEGGWAMCRAMRRLERPVQRILVLVTGAQIGDLEVRDNLFDDFCLSPFHPRELEARLRHMFYNEIKVIDAAVIEHAGLRLNLETYQATFDNRPLDLKIGRAHV
;
A
#
# COMPACT_ATOMS: atom_id res chain seq x y z
N MET A 1 7.67 -1.04 14.87
CA MET A 1 6.42 -1.72 14.52
C MET A 1 6.60 -2.53 13.25
N THR A 2 6.05 -3.72 13.21
CA THR A 2 6.27 -4.67 12.12
C THR A 2 5.03 -4.77 11.24
N VAL A 3 5.23 -4.64 9.93
CA VAL A 3 4.16 -4.91 8.97
C VAL A 3 4.01 -6.43 8.87
N GLY A 4 2.78 -6.89 8.68
CA GLY A 4 2.54 -8.31 8.51
C GLY A 4 3.04 -8.82 7.17
N LEU A 5 2.53 -9.98 6.77
CA LEU A 5 3.00 -10.68 5.57
C LEU A 5 2.39 -10.06 4.31
N LEU A 6 3.23 -9.83 3.31
CA LEU A 6 2.79 -9.27 2.02
C LEU A 6 2.64 -10.39 0.99
N ALA A 7 1.65 -10.25 0.13
CA ALA A 7 1.51 -11.11 -1.05
C ALA A 7 2.19 -10.42 -2.22
N VAL A 8 2.99 -11.17 -2.97
CA VAL A 8 3.72 -10.61 -4.11
C VAL A 8 3.39 -11.43 -5.35
N TYR A 9 2.97 -10.74 -6.40
CA TYR A 9 2.67 -11.37 -7.68
C TYR A 9 3.64 -10.84 -8.74
N PRO A 10 4.22 -11.71 -9.56
CA PRO A 10 4.03 -13.16 -9.67
C PRO A 10 4.75 -13.92 -8.57
N GLU A 11 4.54 -15.24 -8.55
CA GLU A 11 5.12 -16.08 -7.52
C GLU A 11 6.64 -15.96 -7.46
N THR A 12 7.27 -15.79 -8.62
CA THR A 12 8.70 -15.54 -8.71
C THR A 12 8.89 -14.13 -9.25
N PRO A 13 8.93 -13.13 -8.35
CA PRO A 13 9.09 -11.75 -8.79
C PRO A 13 10.49 -11.48 -9.30
N SER A 14 10.70 -10.32 -9.91
CA SER A 14 12.02 -9.95 -10.39
C SER A 14 13.00 -9.92 -9.23
N VAL A 15 14.28 -10.15 -9.55
CA VAL A 15 15.33 -10.12 -8.53
C VAL A 15 15.37 -8.76 -7.83
N ASP A 16 15.17 -7.69 -8.60
CA ASP A 16 15.21 -6.34 -8.03
C ASP A 16 14.08 -6.14 -7.03
N LEU A 17 12.88 -6.61 -7.35
CA LEU A 17 11.75 -6.47 -6.45
C LEU A 17 11.97 -7.27 -5.17
N ALA A 18 12.36 -8.54 -5.32
CA ALA A 18 12.60 -9.40 -4.16
C ALA A 18 13.66 -8.81 -3.25
N ARG A 19 14.76 -8.32 -3.85
CA ARG A 19 15.85 -7.74 -3.07
C ARG A 19 15.41 -6.48 -2.35
N THR A 20 14.64 -5.63 -3.01
CA THR A 20 14.19 -4.39 -2.39
C THR A 20 13.30 -4.69 -1.18
N LEU A 21 12.40 -5.65 -1.33
CA LEU A 21 11.52 -6.03 -0.22
C LEU A 21 12.32 -6.62 0.95
N ASP A 22 13.27 -7.50 0.62
CA ASP A 22 14.08 -8.13 1.67
C ASP A 22 14.93 -7.11 2.42
N LEU A 23 15.58 -6.22 1.67
CA LEU A 23 16.46 -5.22 2.29
C LEU A 23 15.66 -4.19 3.09
N SER A 24 14.41 -3.98 2.72
CA SER A 24 13.54 -3.04 3.46
C SER A 24 12.87 -3.70 4.64
N GLY A 25 13.11 -4.98 4.87
CA GLY A 25 12.62 -5.65 6.07
C GLY A 25 11.21 -6.19 5.98
N TYR A 26 10.65 -6.30 4.77
CA TYR A 26 9.29 -6.82 4.62
C TYR A 26 9.33 -8.34 4.48
N ALA A 27 8.40 -8.99 5.19
CA ALA A 27 8.16 -10.42 5.00
C ALA A 27 7.12 -10.57 3.88
N TRP A 28 7.40 -11.48 2.94
CA TRP A 28 6.51 -11.62 1.79
C TRP A 28 6.50 -13.05 1.29
N LYS A 29 5.46 -13.40 0.57
CA LYS A 29 5.36 -14.69 -0.13
C LYS A 29 4.83 -14.47 -1.54
N GLY A 30 5.37 -15.22 -2.49
CA GLY A 30 4.92 -15.15 -3.88
C GLY A 30 3.63 -15.92 -4.08
N VAL A 31 2.72 -15.32 -4.85
CA VAL A 31 1.44 -15.93 -5.19
C VAL A 31 1.26 -15.88 -6.69
N SER A 32 0.59 -16.88 -7.25
CA SER A 32 0.37 -16.95 -8.69
C SER A 32 -1.09 -17.20 -9.07
N THR A 33 -1.87 -17.81 -8.17
CA THR A 33 -3.26 -18.17 -8.45
C THR A 33 -4.13 -17.81 -7.27
N ASN A 34 -5.44 -17.88 -7.48
CA ASN A 34 -6.38 -17.70 -6.37
C ASN A 34 -6.14 -18.74 -5.29
N GLU A 35 -5.76 -19.94 -5.68
CA GLU A 35 -5.51 -21.00 -4.72
C GLU A 35 -4.29 -20.70 -3.84
N THR A 36 -3.18 -20.27 -4.45
CA THR A 36 -2.00 -19.93 -3.65
C THR A 36 -2.25 -18.72 -2.78
N LEU A 37 -3.01 -17.76 -3.29
CA LEU A 37 -3.37 -16.59 -2.50
C LEU A 37 -4.12 -16.98 -1.24
N ALA A 38 -5.08 -17.87 -1.36
CA ALA A 38 -5.88 -18.31 -0.21
C ALA A 38 -5.08 -19.22 0.70
N ARG A 39 -4.32 -20.15 0.11
CA ARG A 39 -3.60 -21.16 0.89
C ARG A 39 -2.48 -20.56 1.74
N LEU A 40 -1.81 -19.56 1.20
CA LEU A 40 -0.66 -18.96 1.89
C LEU A 40 -1.06 -17.80 2.78
N SER A 41 -2.34 -17.43 2.81
CA SER A 41 -2.80 -16.31 3.60
C SER A 41 -2.61 -16.58 5.10
N PRO A 42 -2.05 -15.61 5.84
CA PRO A 42 -1.94 -15.77 7.29
C PRO A 42 -3.32 -15.77 7.95
N VAL A 43 -3.37 -16.21 9.20
CA VAL A 43 -4.62 -16.24 9.95
C VAL A 43 -5.26 -14.86 10.00
N GLU A 44 -4.42 -13.83 10.21
CA GLU A 44 -4.91 -12.45 10.31
C GLU A 44 -5.13 -11.81 8.93
N GLY A 45 -4.88 -12.55 7.85
CA GLY A 45 -5.00 -12.01 6.50
C GLY A 45 -3.71 -11.38 6.02
N TRP A 46 -3.68 -11.03 4.73
CA TRP A 46 -2.51 -10.37 4.15
C TRP A 46 -2.46 -8.92 4.62
N ALA A 47 -1.27 -8.48 5.01
CA ALA A 47 -1.08 -7.07 5.42
C ALA A 47 -1.15 -6.13 4.24
N GLY A 48 -0.79 -6.62 3.06
CA GLY A 48 -0.81 -5.83 1.84
C GLY A 48 -0.27 -6.65 0.71
N ALA A 49 -0.04 -6.00 -0.44
CA ALA A 49 0.42 -6.73 -1.63
C ALA A 49 1.21 -5.82 -2.54
N VAL A 50 2.12 -6.43 -3.30
CA VAL A 50 2.82 -5.78 -4.39
C VAL A 50 2.58 -6.62 -5.63
N VAL A 51 1.99 -6.02 -6.67
CA VAL A 51 1.58 -6.76 -7.86
C VAL A 51 2.29 -6.17 -9.08
N SER A 52 3.04 -7.00 -9.79
CA SER A 52 3.78 -6.57 -10.98
C SER A 52 2.87 -6.65 -12.21
N CYS A 53 2.14 -5.57 -12.47
CA CYS A 53 1.31 -5.50 -13.66
C CYS A 53 2.13 -5.13 -14.89
N ASP A 54 3.38 -4.71 -14.71
CA ASP A 54 4.24 -4.30 -15.82
C ASP A 54 4.61 -5.48 -16.71
N GLU A 55 4.82 -6.66 -16.11
CA GLU A 55 5.24 -7.84 -16.88
C GLU A 55 4.05 -8.64 -17.39
N ASP A 56 2.95 -8.64 -16.66
CA ASP A 56 1.77 -9.40 -17.02
C ASP A 56 0.54 -8.61 -16.58
N PRO A 57 0.11 -7.65 -17.39
CA PRO A 57 -1.00 -6.80 -16.98
C PRO A 57 -2.29 -7.58 -16.69
N GLU A 58 -2.61 -8.53 -17.55
CA GLU A 58 -3.84 -9.30 -17.38
C GLU A 58 -3.82 -10.09 -16.09
N GLY A 59 -2.74 -10.84 -15.87
CA GLY A 59 -2.62 -11.64 -14.66
C GLY A 59 -2.53 -10.79 -13.42
N GLY A 60 -1.81 -9.66 -13.51
CA GLY A 60 -1.68 -8.76 -12.37
C GLY A 60 -3.01 -8.17 -11.94
N TRP A 61 -3.79 -7.66 -12.89
CA TRP A 61 -5.08 -7.09 -12.54
C TRP A 61 -6.06 -8.16 -12.07
N ALA A 62 -5.98 -9.37 -12.65
CA ALA A 62 -6.80 -10.47 -12.15
C ALA A 62 -6.46 -10.80 -10.70
N MET A 63 -5.17 -10.76 -10.37
CA MET A 63 -4.73 -11.01 -8.99
C MET A 63 -5.25 -9.91 -8.06
N CYS A 64 -5.20 -8.66 -8.49
CA CYS A 64 -5.73 -7.56 -7.68
C CYS A 64 -7.22 -7.78 -7.39
N ARG A 65 -7.98 -8.19 -8.40
CA ARG A 65 -9.41 -8.47 -8.20
C ARG A 65 -9.60 -9.61 -7.20
N ALA A 66 -8.78 -10.65 -7.32
CA ALA A 66 -8.88 -11.77 -6.38
C ALA A 66 -8.58 -11.32 -4.96
N MET A 67 -7.58 -10.45 -4.80
CA MET A 67 -7.22 -9.95 -3.49
C MET A 67 -8.34 -9.14 -2.84
N ARG A 68 -9.04 -8.34 -3.65
CA ARG A 68 -10.16 -7.54 -3.12
C ARG A 68 -11.39 -8.38 -2.82
N ARG A 69 -11.46 -9.60 -3.37
CA ARG A 69 -12.62 -10.49 -3.18
C ARG A 69 -12.42 -11.51 -2.07
N LEU A 70 -11.28 -11.51 -1.41
CA LEU A 70 -11.07 -12.42 -0.29
C LEU A 70 -12.04 -12.09 0.83
N GLU A 71 -12.30 -13.09 1.68
CA GLU A 71 -13.14 -12.88 2.86
C GLU A 71 -12.61 -11.71 3.68
N ARG A 72 -11.29 -11.62 3.80
CA ARG A 72 -10.61 -10.44 4.34
C ARG A 72 -9.89 -9.77 3.19
N PRO A 73 -10.52 -8.79 2.53
CA PRO A 73 -9.89 -8.17 1.37
C PRO A 73 -8.54 -7.54 1.71
N VAL A 74 -7.60 -7.63 0.78
CA VAL A 74 -6.33 -6.97 0.94
C VAL A 74 -6.57 -5.46 0.77
N GLN A 75 -6.23 -4.69 1.81
CA GLN A 75 -6.56 -3.27 1.84
C GLN A 75 -5.48 -2.40 1.21
N ARG A 76 -4.24 -2.84 1.19
CA ARG A 76 -3.14 -2.02 0.70
C ARG A 76 -2.43 -2.76 -0.42
N ILE A 77 -2.69 -2.33 -1.66
CA ILE A 77 -2.11 -2.94 -2.85
C ILE A 77 -1.33 -1.90 -3.61
N LEU A 78 -0.04 -2.16 -3.83
CA LEU A 78 0.79 -1.34 -4.68
C LEU A 78 1.05 -2.10 -5.98
N VAL A 79 0.82 -1.45 -7.12
CA VAL A 79 1.04 -2.08 -8.42
C VAL A 79 2.24 -1.46 -9.10
N LEU A 80 3.02 -2.30 -9.79
CA LEU A 80 4.10 -1.85 -10.66
C LEU A 80 3.58 -1.80 -12.08
N VAL A 81 3.74 -0.65 -12.74
CA VAL A 81 3.25 -0.45 -14.09
C VAL A 81 4.30 0.27 -14.91
N THR A 82 4.24 0.10 -16.23
CA THR A 82 5.10 0.89 -17.12
C THR A 82 4.43 2.22 -17.40
N GLY A 83 5.23 3.16 -17.96
CA GLY A 83 4.66 4.45 -18.33
C GLY A 83 3.51 4.33 -19.31
N ALA A 84 3.59 3.35 -20.21
CA ALA A 84 2.52 3.15 -21.21
C ALA A 84 1.22 2.68 -20.57
N GLN A 85 1.28 2.09 -19.37
CA GLN A 85 0.11 1.55 -18.70
C GLN A 85 -0.59 2.56 -17.79
N ILE A 86 -0.03 3.76 -17.65
CA ILE A 86 -0.58 4.73 -16.71
C ILE A 86 -2.02 5.09 -17.11
N GLY A 87 -2.30 5.15 -18.39
CA GLY A 87 -3.65 5.48 -18.84
C GLY A 87 -4.72 4.48 -18.41
N ASP A 88 -4.31 3.26 -18.08
CA ASP A 88 -5.25 2.23 -17.66
C ASP A 88 -5.60 2.33 -16.18
N LEU A 89 -4.88 3.14 -15.39
CA LEU A 89 -5.06 3.15 -13.95
C LEU A 89 -6.40 3.75 -13.53
N GLU A 90 -6.89 4.72 -14.30
CA GLU A 90 -8.14 5.40 -13.96
C GLU A 90 -9.31 4.44 -13.85
N VAL A 91 -9.39 3.49 -14.78
CA VAL A 91 -10.53 2.57 -14.80
C VAL A 91 -10.37 1.44 -13.80
N ARG A 92 -9.24 1.39 -13.10
CA ARG A 92 -8.93 0.33 -12.15
C ARG A 92 -8.60 0.86 -10.77
N ASP A 93 -9.03 2.09 -10.46
CA ASP A 93 -8.60 2.74 -9.23
C ASP A 93 -9.12 2.05 -7.98
N ASN A 94 -10.13 1.21 -8.09
CA ASN A 94 -10.61 0.45 -6.93
C ASN A 94 -9.82 -0.83 -6.69
N LEU A 95 -8.84 -1.14 -7.55
CA LEU A 95 -8.06 -2.37 -7.45
C LEU A 95 -6.68 -2.16 -6.83
N PHE A 96 -6.29 -0.92 -6.58
CA PHE A 96 -4.98 -0.64 -6.01
C PHE A 96 -5.04 0.65 -5.20
N ASP A 97 -4.03 0.83 -4.36
CA ASP A 97 -3.97 2.02 -3.49
C ASP A 97 -2.82 2.94 -3.88
N ASP A 98 -1.77 2.39 -4.49
CA ASP A 98 -0.65 3.19 -4.96
C ASP A 98 0.00 2.45 -6.11
N PHE A 99 0.83 3.16 -6.85
CA PHE A 99 1.55 2.55 -7.97
C PHE A 99 2.97 3.06 -8.00
N CYS A 100 3.83 2.33 -8.71
CA CYS A 100 5.22 2.70 -8.91
C CYS A 100 5.59 2.36 -10.35
N LEU A 101 6.30 3.25 -11.01
CA LEU A 101 6.70 3.02 -12.39
C LEU A 101 7.82 1.99 -12.45
N SER A 102 7.74 1.12 -13.43
CA SER A 102 8.76 0.12 -13.68
C SER A 102 9.50 0.49 -14.96
N PRO A 103 10.83 0.41 -15.00
CA PRO A 103 11.72 -0.04 -13.93
C PRO A 103 11.74 0.97 -12.77
N PHE A 104 11.65 0.45 -11.56
CA PHE A 104 11.53 1.31 -10.39
C PHE A 104 12.91 1.59 -9.79
N HIS A 105 12.99 2.69 -9.07
CA HIS A 105 14.14 2.97 -8.24
C HIS A 105 13.87 2.37 -6.86
N PRO A 106 14.82 1.59 -6.30
CA PRO A 106 14.55 0.93 -5.02
C PRO A 106 14.13 1.90 -3.91
N ARG A 107 14.70 3.09 -3.89
CA ARG A 107 14.33 4.07 -2.86
C ARG A 107 12.93 4.59 -3.05
N GLU A 108 12.49 4.72 -4.29
CA GLU A 108 11.12 5.18 -4.54
C GLU A 108 10.12 4.11 -4.11
N LEU A 109 10.39 2.86 -4.47
CA LEU A 109 9.49 1.78 -4.07
C LEU A 109 9.41 1.67 -2.56
N GLU A 110 10.57 1.74 -1.89
CA GLU A 110 10.58 1.66 -0.43
C GLU A 110 9.81 2.82 0.20
N ALA A 111 9.97 4.03 -0.35
CA ALA A 111 9.28 5.19 0.19
C ALA A 111 7.78 5.07 0.03
N ARG A 112 7.32 4.54 -1.11
CA ARG A 112 5.89 4.38 -1.33
C ARG A 112 5.31 3.31 -0.41
N LEU A 113 6.03 2.21 -0.21
CA LEU A 113 5.57 1.17 0.70
C LEU A 113 5.50 1.69 2.13
N ARG A 114 6.53 2.43 2.56
CA ARG A 114 6.54 2.99 3.90
C ARG A 114 5.39 3.95 4.10
N HIS A 115 5.15 4.79 3.12
CA HIS A 115 4.03 5.74 3.20
C HIS A 115 2.70 4.99 3.30
N MET A 116 2.54 3.95 2.49
CA MET A 116 1.29 3.21 2.44
C MET A 116 1.01 2.50 3.77
N PHE A 117 2.04 1.93 4.39
CA PHE A 117 1.84 1.14 5.60
C PHE A 117 1.94 1.94 6.88
N TYR A 118 2.89 2.88 6.97
CA TYR A 118 3.17 3.53 8.25
C TYR A 118 2.51 4.89 8.38
N ASN A 119 2.17 5.53 7.28
CA ASN A 119 1.54 6.84 7.37
C ASN A 119 0.17 6.76 8.03
N GLU A 120 -0.56 5.69 7.76
CA GLU A 120 -1.88 5.51 8.38
C GLU A 120 -1.76 5.31 9.88
N ILE A 121 -0.74 4.54 10.31
CA ILE A 121 -0.49 4.35 11.73
C ILE A 121 -0.19 5.68 12.39
N LYS A 122 0.59 6.52 11.73
CA LYS A 122 0.94 7.82 12.25
C LYS A 122 -0.28 8.71 12.42
N VAL A 123 -1.21 8.66 11.47
CA VAL A 123 -2.45 9.44 11.56
C VAL A 123 -3.27 8.99 12.77
N ILE A 124 -3.36 7.68 12.99
CA ILE A 124 -4.10 7.16 14.14
C ILE A 124 -3.47 7.65 15.45
N ASP A 125 -2.15 7.59 15.54
CA ASP A 125 -1.46 8.05 16.74
C ASP A 125 -1.68 9.54 16.97
N ALA A 126 -1.64 10.33 15.90
CA ALA A 126 -1.85 11.77 16.01
C ALA A 126 -3.25 12.07 16.51
N ALA A 127 -4.25 11.33 16.02
CA ALA A 127 -5.63 11.53 16.45
C ALA A 127 -5.79 11.23 17.93
N VAL A 128 -5.16 10.17 18.42
CA VAL A 128 -5.22 9.81 19.83
C VAL A 128 -4.56 10.90 20.67
N ILE A 129 -3.42 11.40 20.24
CA ILE A 129 -2.71 12.44 20.98
C ILE A 129 -3.54 13.72 21.03
N GLU A 130 -4.18 14.09 19.94
CA GLU A 130 -5.02 15.30 19.92
C GLU A 130 -6.17 15.20 20.92
N HIS A 131 -6.77 14.05 20.99
CA HIS A 131 -7.87 13.87 21.94
C HIS A 131 -7.41 13.94 23.38
N ALA A 132 -6.17 13.63 23.61
CA ALA A 132 -5.63 13.72 24.97
C ALA A 132 -5.30 15.13 25.34
N GLY A 133 -5.22 16.03 24.44
CA GLY A 133 -5.02 17.31 24.80
C GLY A 133 -4.57 18.23 23.81
N LEU A 134 -4.26 18.69 23.06
CA LEU A 134 -3.69 19.58 22.29
C LEU A 134 -3.87 20.36 21.37
N ARG A 135 -3.84 20.29 20.84
CA ARG A 135 -3.92 20.57 19.65
C ARG A 135 -2.98 20.91 18.97
N LEU A 136 -2.44 20.27 18.84
CA LEU A 136 -1.74 20.39 17.96
C LEU A 136 -1.52 20.40 16.89
N ASN A 137 -1.68 20.36 16.71
CA ASN A 137 -1.81 20.52 15.48
C ASN A 137 -1.61 20.24 14.58
N LEU A 138 -1.85 19.72 14.39
CA LEU A 138 -2.12 19.37 13.36
C LEU A 138 -1.97 19.82 12.34
N GLU A 139 -1.94 20.04 12.67
CA GLU A 139 -2.19 20.14 11.49
C GLU A 139 -2.13 20.04 10.70
N THR A 140 -2.12 20.01 11.34
CA THR A 140 -2.38 19.71 10.37
C THR A 140 -2.42 19.53 9.72
N TYR A 141 -2.52 19.18 10.17
CA TYR A 141 -2.85 18.77 9.29
C TYR A 141 -3.24 18.77 8.97
N GLN A 142 -3.29 18.88 9.46
CA GLN A 142 -3.88 18.79 8.96
C GLN A 142 -4.16 18.85 8.99
N ALA A 143 -3.87 19.12 9.95
CA ALA A 143 -4.27 19.03 9.85
C ALA A 143 -4.19 19.24 9.77
N THR A 144 -4.02 19.37 10.46
CA THR A 144 -4.27 19.40 10.21
C THR A 144 -4.26 19.62 10.29
N PHE A 145 -4.16 19.49 10.57
CA PHE A 145 -4.57 19.76 10.41
C PHE A 145 -4.44 20.38 10.44
N ASP A 146 -4.29 20.55 11.39
CA ASP A 146 -4.56 21.02 11.17
C ASP A 146 -4.48 21.52 10.98
N ASN A 147 -4.24 21.63 11.48
CA ASN A 147 -4.59 22.00 11.01
C ASN A 147 -4.67 22.18 10.71
N ARG A 148 -4.75 22.05 11.11
CA ARG A 148 -5.30 22.16 10.65
C ARG A 148 -5.56 21.87 10.39
N PRO A 149 -5.23 22.29 11.18
CA PRO A 149 -5.62 22.09 10.75
C PRO A 149 -5.73 21.91 10.56
N LEU A 150 -5.80 21.61 11.11
CA LEU A 150 -6.29 21.44 10.63
C LEU A 150 -6.47 21.48 10.17
N ASP A 151 -6.52 21.59 11.26
CA ASP A 151 -6.92 21.60 10.57
C ASP A 151 -7.02 21.41 10.23
N LEU A 152 -7.05 21.32 10.73
CA LEU A 152 -7.29 21.05 10.16
C LEU A 152 -7.63 21.07 9.75
N LYS A 153 -7.97 20.99 10.20
CA LYS A 153 -8.34 20.96 9.61
C LYS A 153 -8.73 20.95 9.23
N ILE A 154 -8.53 21.15 10.17
CA ILE A 154 -8.85 21.09 9.62
C ILE A 154 -8.94 21.26 9.16
N GLY A 155 -8.68 21.53 10.05
CA GLY A 155 -9.11 21.37 9.41
C GLY A 155 -8.82 21.78 9.11
N ARG A 156 -8.80 21.79 8.87
CA ARG A 156 -8.73 22.10 8.31
C ARG A 156 -8.72 22.20 7.87
N ALA A 157 -8.74 22.44 9.11
CA ALA A 157 -8.83 22.39 8.61
C ALA A 157 -8.44 22.77 8.16
N HIS A 158 -8.19 22.93 8.10
CA HIS A 158 -8.12 23.24 7.42
C HIS A 158 -8.01 23.17 6.93
N VAL A 159 -7.89 23.40 7.67
CA VAL A 159 -8.21 23.27 7.05
C VAL A 159 -8.07 23.19 6.60
#